data_af200ebcb1a7da684888d700febcafe2
#
_entry.id   af200ebcb1a7da684888d700febcafe2
#
_cell.length_a   1.000
_cell.length_b   1.000
_cell.length_c   1.000
_cell.angle_alpha   90.00
_cell.angle_beta   90.00
_cell.angle_gamma   90.00
#
_symmetry.space_group_name_H-M   'P 1'
#
loop_
_entity.id
_entity.type
_entity.pdbx_description
1 polymer ?
#
loop_
_entity_poly.entity_id
_entity_poly.type
_entity_poly.pdbx_seq_one_letter_code
_entity_poly.pdbx_strand_id
1 'polypeptide(L)'
;MLGEVWEDATTKFGFDHRRTYLLGKGLDSVMNYPFKNSVLDFVKGKPAQQAANEILSICEHYPAPAINTALNFLSTHDTERALTVIADEPANGRGREWQSGRSVTGEAYEEGMLRLRMAYAIIYTLPGVPCLYYGDEIGMQGYRDPFNRGFYCWD
;
A
#
# COMPACT_ATOMS: atom_id res chain seq x y z
N MET A 1 4.13 3.38 19.64
CA MET A 1 2.78 2.86 19.24
C MET A 1 2.60 3.14 17.75
N LEU A 2 2.29 2.10 16.95
CA LEU A 2 1.96 2.23 15.53
C LEU A 2 0.44 2.37 15.37
N GLY A 3 -0.01 3.33 14.58
CA GLY A 3 -1.43 3.56 14.31
C GLY A 3 -1.82 3.27 12.87
N GLU A 4 -3.09 2.93 12.66
CA GLU A 4 -3.66 2.80 11.33
C GLU A 4 -4.38 4.09 10.94
N VAL A 5 -3.81 4.82 9.97
CA VAL A 5 -4.39 6.03 9.40
C VAL A 5 -4.25 5.96 7.89
N TRP A 6 -5.37 5.93 7.17
CA TRP A 6 -5.40 5.66 5.75
C TRP A 6 -4.99 6.84 4.86
N GLU A 7 -5.02 8.04 5.38
CA GLU A 7 -4.62 9.29 4.74
C GLU A 7 -3.41 9.92 5.44
N ASP A 8 -3.02 11.12 5.05
CA ASP A 8 -2.01 11.90 5.77
C ASP A 8 -2.43 12.11 7.23
N ALA A 9 -1.67 11.50 8.16
CA ALA A 9 -1.96 11.53 9.59
C ALA A 9 -1.85 12.91 10.21
N THR A 10 -1.17 13.86 9.55
CA THR A 10 -1.00 15.24 10.03
C THR A 10 -2.16 16.15 9.68
N THR A 11 -2.93 15.79 8.65
CA THR A 11 -4.08 16.57 8.16
C THR A 11 -5.42 15.94 8.50
N LYS A 12 -5.44 14.78 9.16
CA LYS A 12 -6.66 14.05 9.51
C LYS A 12 -7.58 14.88 10.39
N PHE A 13 -8.82 15.05 9.95
CA PHE A 13 -9.93 15.56 10.76
C PHE A 13 -10.83 14.42 11.24
N GLY A 14 -11.32 14.54 12.44
CA GLY A 14 -12.29 13.61 13.01
C GLY A 14 -12.89 14.16 14.30
N PHE A 15 -14.19 13.99 14.49
CA PHE A 15 -14.96 14.55 15.60
C PHE A 15 -14.77 16.07 15.71
N ASP A 16 -14.90 16.77 14.58
CA ASP A 16 -14.85 18.23 14.42
C ASP A 16 -13.53 18.91 14.78
N HIS A 17 -12.43 18.14 14.90
CA HIS A 17 -11.10 18.74 15.10
C HIS A 17 -9.99 17.98 14.35
N ARG A 18 -8.89 18.69 14.09
CA ARG A 18 -7.67 18.11 13.53
C ARG A 18 -7.03 17.17 14.55
N ARG A 19 -6.68 15.96 14.11
CA ARG A 19 -6.00 14.99 14.95
C ARG A 19 -4.53 15.34 15.15
N THR A 20 -4.01 15.03 16.32
CA THR A 20 -2.63 15.34 16.73
C THR A 20 -1.81 14.04 16.90
N TYR A 21 -2.02 13.08 16.00
CA TYR A 21 -1.49 11.73 16.14
C TYR A 21 0.03 11.69 16.33
N LEU A 22 0.78 12.47 15.52
CA LEU A 22 2.24 12.44 15.46
C LEU A 22 2.92 13.58 16.25
N LEU A 23 2.21 14.24 17.16
CA LEU A 23 2.74 15.36 17.96
C LEU A 23 3.28 14.93 19.34
N GLY A 24 3.74 13.69 19.49
CA GLY A 24 4.40 13.20 20.72
C GLY A 24 3.47 12.82 21.87
N LYS A 25 2.15 12.84 21.68
CA LYS A 25 1.16 12.49 22.71
C LYS A 25 0.20 11.37 22.30
N GLY A 26 0.31 10.89 21.08
CA GLY A 26 -0.58 9.87 20.52
C GLY A 26 0.21 8.69 19.98
N LEU A 27 0.47 8.71 18.69
CA LEU A 27 1.19 7.66 17.99
C LEU A 27 2.67 8.02 17.80
N ASP A 28 3.54 7.03 17.85
CA ASP A 28 4.95 7.20 17.48
C ASP A 28 5.11 7.16 15.96
N SER A 29 4.26 6.38 15.29
CA SER A 29 4.26 6.22 13.85
C SER A 29 2.92 5.70 13.32
N VAL A 30 2.79 5.59 12.01
CA VAL A 30 1.59 5.11 11.32
C VAL A 30 1.92 4.13 10.20
N MET A 31 0.92 3.33 9.80
CA MET A 31 0.91 2.60 8.55
C MET A 31 0.86 3.59 7.38
N ASN A 32 1.83 3.50 6.46
CA ASN A 32 2.04 4.51 5.42
C ASN A 32 1.23 4.23 4.15
N TYR A 33 -0.09 4.32 4.26
CA TYR A 33 -1.01 4.21 3.12
C TYR A 33 -0.74 5.24 2.01
N PRO A 34 -0.36 6.50 2.30
CA PRO A 34 0.00 7.45 1.25
C PRO A 34 1.14 6.96 0.35
N PHE A 35 2.22 6.40 0.91
CA PHE A 35 3.31 5.83 0.10
C PHE A 35 2.85 4.64 -0.73
N LYS A 36 2.11 3.72 -0.11
CA LYS A 36 1.51 2.58 -0.82
C LYS A 36 0.74 3.04 -2.06
N ASN A 37 -0.16 4.00 -1.89
CA ASN A 37 -1.02 4.45 -2.97
C ASN A 37 -0.21 5.13 -4.08
N SER A 38 0.72 6.02 -3.71
CA SER A 38 1.56 6.74 -4.68
C SER A 38 2.45 5.81 -5.48
N VAL A 39 3.06 4.80 -4.83
CA VAL A 39 3.92 3.81 -5.49
C VAL A 39 3.11 2.88 -6.40
N LEU A 40 1.95 2.38 -5.95
CA LEU A 40 1.09 1.54 -6.79
C LEU A 40 0.57 2.30 -8.02
N ASP A 41 0.17 3.55 -7.84
CA ASP A 41 -0.27 4.39 -8.96
C ASP A 41 0.87 4.67 -9.94
N PHE A 42 2.10 4.90 -9.44
CA PHE A 42 3.27 5.11 -10.28
C PHE A 42 3.57 3.91 -11.17
N VAL A 43 3.62 2.70 -10.60
CA VAL A 43 3.90 1.50 -11.40
C VAL A 43 2.77 1.14 -12.36
N LYS A 44 1.58 1.72 -12.17
CA LYS A 44 0.43 1.64 -13.08
C LYS A 44 0.44 2.72 -14.16
N GLY A 45 1.39 3.65 -14.14
CA GLY A 45 1.56 4.67 -15.17
C GLY A 45 1.30 6.12 -14.75
N LYS A 46 1.11 6.40 -13.45
CA LYS A 46 1.09 7.79 -12.97
C LYS A 46 2.43 8.47 -13.28
N PRO A 47 2.45 9.73 -13.73
CA PRO A 47 3.70 10.46 -13.98
C PRO A 47 4.63 10.47 -12.77
N ALA A 48 5.92 10.19 -12.99
CA ALA A 48 6.92 10.07 -11.93
C ALA A 48 7.01 11.32 -11.06
N GLN A 49 6.94 12.51 -11.67
CA GLN A 49 6.97 13.78 -10.93
C GLN A 49 5.79 13.89 -9.96
N GLN A 50 4.61 13.46 -10.36
CA GLN A 50 3.43 13.52 -9.50
C GLN A 50 3.57 12.55 -8.31
N ALA A 51 3.99 11.33 -8.55
CA ALA A 51 4.24 10.35 -7.50
C ALA A 51 5.33 10.82 -6.53
N ALA A 52 6.43 11.37 -7.06
CA ALA A 52 7.49 11.94 -6.25
C ALA A 52 7.00 13.09 -5.36
N ASN A 53 6.20 14.00 -5.89
CA ASN A 53 5.64 15.12 -5.12
C ASN A 53 4.73 14.63 -3.98
N GLU A 54 3.91 13.60 -4.22
CA GLU A 54 3.07 13.00 -3.19
C GLU A 54 3.91 12.40 -2.05
N ILE A 55 4.96 11.65 -2.39
CA ILE A 55 5.88 11.05 -1.42
C ILE A 55 6.62 12.15 -0.64
N LEU A 56 7.17 13.14 -1.31
CA LEU A 56 7.89 14.26 -0.69
C LEU A 56 6.98 15.06 0.26
N SER A 57 5.72 15.28 -0.13
CA SER A 57 4.73 15.96 0.73
C SER A 57 4.56 15.25 2.07
N ILE A 58 4.48 13.91 2.08
CA ILE A 58 4.41 13.14 3.34
C ILE A 58 5.71 13.25 4.13
N CYS A 59 6.87 13.20 3.46
CA CYS A 59 8.16 13.39 4.12
C CYS A 59 8.29 14.76 4.79
N GLU A 60 7.72 15.81 4.18
CA GLU A 60 7.73 17.18 4.72
C GLU A 60 6.72 17.36 5.85
N HIS A 61 5.57 16.69 5.79
CA HIS A 61 4.51 16.80 6.80
C HIS A 61 4.81 16.03 8.08
N TYR A 62 5.49 14.89 7.98
CA TYR A 62 5.71 14.03 9.14
C TYR A 62 6.97 14.43 9.90
N PRO A 63 6.91 14.49 11.25
CA PRO A 63 8.12 14.62 12.05
C PRO A 63 9.14 13.51 11.72
N ALA A 64 10.44 13.84 11.67
CA ALA A 64 11.49 12.89 11.31
C ALA A 64 11.43 11.55 12.09
N PRO A 65 11.19 11.52 13.43
CA PRO A 65 11.03 10.25 14.13
C PRO A 65 9.85 9.42 13.62
N ALA A 66 8.75 10.04 13.23
CA ALA A 66 7.54 9.35 12.77
C ALA A 66 7.71 8.79 11.35
N ILE A 67 8.27 9.58 10.41
CA ILE A 67 8.50 9.10 9.04
C ILE A 67 9.55 7.99 9.00
N ASN A 68 10.61 8.08 9.81
CA ASN A 68 11.67 7.06 9.85
C ASN A 68 11.22 5.73 10.45
N THR A 69 10.09 5.70 11.15
CA THR A 69 9.48 4.50 11.72
C THR A 69 8.13 4.16 11.10
N ALA A 70 7.72 4.88 10.06
CA ALA A 70 6.48 4.60 9.34
C ALA A 70 6.53 3.21 8.68
N LEU A 71 5.45 2.44 8.81
CA LEU A 71 5.38 1.10 8.24
C LEU A 71 5.03 1.21 6.74
N ASN A 72 6.01 0.98 5.89
CA ASN A 72 5.86 1.01 4.43
C ASN A 72 5.50 -0.37 3.90
N PHE A 73 4.43 -0.49 3.15
CA PHE A 73 3.91 -1.75 2.61
C PHE A 73 3.19 -1.52 1.28
N LEU A 74 2.87 -2.59 0.55
CA LEU A 74 2.05 -2.55 -0.66
C LEU A 74 0.73 -3.28 -0.51
N SER A 75 0.68 -4.34 0.30
CA SER A 75 -0.53 -5.09 0.63
C SER A 75 -0.71 -5.20 2.13
N THR A 76 -1.96 -5.39 2.56
CA THR A 76 -2.32 -5.73 3.95
C THR A 76 -3.51 -6.69 3.96
N HIS A 77 -3.89 -7.14 5.15
CA HIS A 77 -5.10 -7.93 5.36
C HIS A 77 -6.41 -7.17 5.07
N ASP A 78 -6.38 -5.84 4.96
CA ASP A 78 -7.55 -4.98 4.69
C ASP A 78 -7.59 -4.42 3.26
N THR A 79 -6.55 -4.66 2.48
CA THR A 79 -6.47 -4.19 1.09
C THR A 79 -6.33 -5.35 0.11
N GLU A 80 -6.64 -5.08 -1.15
CA GLU A 80 -6.34 -6.01 -2.23
C GLU A 80 -4.82 -6.26 -2.30
N ARG A 81 -4.43 -7.45 -2.75
CA ARG A 81 -3.03 -7.80 -3.03
C ARG A 81 -2.44 -6.86 -4.07
N ALA A 82 -1.20 -6.43 -3.86
CA ALA A 82 -0.54 -5.47 -4.73
C ALA A 82 -0.49 -5.96 -6.20
N LEU A 83 -0.20 -7.24 -6.43
CA LEU A 83 -0.21 -7.81 -7.78
C LEU A 83 -1.59 -7.69 -8.44
N THR A 84 -2.68 -7.95 -7.71
CA THR A 84 -4.04 -7.79 -8.22
C THR A 84 -4.32 -6.33 -8.59
N VAL A 85 -3.91 -5.38 -7.74
CA VAL A 85 -4.07 -3.94 -8.02
C VAL A 85 -3.28 -3.49 -9.24
N ILE A 86 -2.10 -4.08 -9.47
CA ILE A 86 -1.21 -3.70 -10.58
C ILE A 86 -1.67 -4.32 -11.90
N ALA A 87 -2.07 -5.59 -11.89
CA ALA A 87 -2.21 -6.40 -13.09
C ALA A 87 -3.65 -6.63 -13.55
N ASP A 88 -4.64 -6.45 -12.66
CA ASP A 88 -6.06 -6.67 -12.99
C ASP A 88 -6.86 -5.35 -12.94
N GLU A 89 -8.07 -5.42 -13.44
CA GLU A 89 -9.01 -4.29 -13.37
C GLU A 89 -9.53 -4.08 -11.94
N PRO A 90 -9.79 -2.85 -11.51
CA PRO A 90 -10.33 -2.58 -10.17
C PRO A 90 -11.73 -3.17 -10.01
N ALA A 91 -12.04 -3.63 -8.80
CA ALA A 91 -13.35 -4.23 -8.51
C ALA A 91 -14.54 -3.28 -8.74
N ASN A 92 -14.36 -1.97 -8.55
CA ASN A 92 -15.37 -0.93 -8.83
C ASN A 92 -16.76 -1.24 -8.24
N GLY A 93 -16.79 -1.75 -7.01
CA GLY A 93 -18.04 -2.11 -6.33
C GLY A 93 -18.64 -3.46 -6.73
N ARG A 94 -17.99 -4.23 -7.61
CA ARG A 94 -18.42 -5.59 -7.96
C ARG A 94 -18.36 -6.52 -6.75
N GLY A 95 -19.35 -7.43 -6.67
CA GLY A 95 -19.54 -8.30 -5.52
C GLY A 95 -18.48 -9.39 -5.36
N ARG A 96 -18.60 -10.15 -4.27
CA ARG A 96 -17.66 -11.23 -3.91
C ARG A 96 -17.60 -12.35 -4.96
N GLU A 97 -18.70 -12.68 -5.61
CA GLU A 97 -18.75 -13.69 -6.65
C GLU A 97 -17.81 -13.34 -7.82
N TRP A 98 -17.87 -12.10 -8.28
CA TRP A 98 -16.97 -11.62 -9.32
C TRP A 98 -15.50 -11.64 -8.86
N GLN A 99 -15.22 -11.22 -7.63
CA GLN A 99 -13.87 -11.16 -7.08
C GLN A 99 -13.25 -12.56 -6.86
N SER A 100 -14.05 -13.54 -6.46
CA SER A 100 -13.58 -14.90 -6.14
C SER A 100 -13.07 -15.67 -7.35
N GLY A 101 -13.60 -15.39 -8.53
CA GLY A 101 -13.23 -16.07 -9.78
C GLY A 101 -12.09 -15.40 -10.54
N ARG A 102 -11.51 -14.33 -10.02
CA ARG A 102 -10.51 -13.53 -10.74
C ARG A 102 -9.09 -13.91 -10.38
N SER A 103 -8.30 -14.15 -11.42
CA SER A 103 -6.85 -14.25 -11.33
C SER A 103 -6.23 -13.83 -12.65
N VAL A 104 -5.08 -13.19 -12.59
CA VAL A 104 -4.30 -12.79 -13.75
C VAL A 104 -3.31 -13.89 -14.08
N THR A 105 -3.15 -14.22 -15.35
CA THR A 105 -2.25 -15.27 -15.84
C THR A 105 -1.53 -14.82 -17.10
N GLY A 106 -0.55 -15.59 -17.55
CA GLY A 106 0.18 -15.33 -18.81
C GLY A 106 0.93 -14.00 -18.79
N GLU A 107 0.93 -13.29 -19.91
CA GLU A 107 1.71 -12.06 -20.11
C GLU A 107 1.35 -10.96 -19.08
N ALA A 108 0.07 -10.80 -18.77
CA ALA A 108 -0.37 -9.82 -17.79
C ALA A 108 0.16 -10.13 -16.37
N TYR A 109 0.28 -11.41 -16.01
CA TYR A 109 0.91 -11.82 -14.75
C TYR A 109 2.41 -11.49 -14.74
N GLU A 110 3.13 -11.84 -15.81
CA GLU A 110 4.57 -11.60 -15.91
C GLU A 110 4.91 -10.09 -15.87
N GLU A 111 4.16 -9.28 -16.60
CA GLU A 111 4.30 -7.83 -16.55
C GLU A 111 3.94 -7.28 -15.16
N GLY A 112 2.87 -7.78 -14.57
CA GLY A 112 2.46 -7.44 -13.20
C GLY A 112 3.54 -7.74 -12.17
N MET A 113 4.21 -8.88 -12.28
CA MET A 113 5.34 -9.27 -11.41
C MET A 113 6.56 -8.36 -11.58
N LEU A 114 6.88 -7.93 -12.81
CA LEU A 114 7.95 -6.95 -13.02
C LEU A 114 7.63 -5.61 -12.35
N ARG A 115 6.40 -5.13 -12.49
CA ARG A 115 5.94 -3.89 -11.84
C ARG A 115 5.88 -4.03 -10.32
N LEU A 116 5.48 -5.19 -9.80
CA LEU A 116 5.47 -5.47 -8.36
C LEU A 116 6.89 -5.42 -7.77
N ARG A 117 7.87 -6.03 -8.45
CA ARG A 117 9.29 -5.96 -8.04
C ARG A 117 9.80 -4.52 -8.04
N MET A 118 9.43 -3.72 -9.04
CA MET A 118 9.78 -2.30 -9.08
C MET A 118 9.13 -1.53 -7.91
N ALA A 119 7.87 -1.79 -7.61
CA ALA A 119 7.16 -1.17 -6.49
C ALA A 119 7.82 -1.51 -5.15
N TYR A 120 8.20 -2.77 -4.92
CA TYR A 120 8.94 -3.15 -3.71
C TYR A 120 10.33 -2.53 -3.66
N ALA A 121 11.07 -2.47 -4.78
CA ALA A 121 12.36 -1.78 -4.81
C ALA A 121 12.24 -0.32 -4.36
N ILE A 122 11.18 0.38 -4.78
CA ILE A 122 10.91 1.75 -4.31
C ILE A 122 10.59 1.77 -2.82
N ILE A 123 9.65 0.94 -2.35
CA ILE A 123 9.23 0.90 -0.93
C ILE A 123 10.42 0.62 0.01
N TYR A 124 11.35 -0.25 -0.39
CA TYR A 124 12.53 -0.60 0.40
C TYR A 124 13.59 0.51 0.45
N THR A 125 13.51 1.50 -0.44
CA THR A 125 14.45 2.63 -0.49
C THR A 125 13.88 3.93 0.09
N LEU A 126 12.59 3.98 0.38
CA LEU A 126 11.94 5.14 1.00
C LEU A 126 12.19 5.20 2.51
N PRO A 127 12.12 6.40 3.12
CA PRO A 127 12.17 6.53 4.58
C PRO A 127 11.08 5.71 5.26
N GLY A 128 11.41 5.04 6.36
CA GLY A 128 10.50 4.19 7.12
C GLY A 128 10.97 2.74 7.20
N VAL A 129 10.09 1.87 7.66
CA VAL A 129 10.35 0.45 7.86
C VAL A 129 9.57 -0.34 6.80
N PRO A 130 10.25 -0.99 5.85
CA PRO A 130 9.58 -1.79 4.84
C PRO A 130 8.95 -3.03 5.45
N CYS A 131 7.73 -3.35 5.00
CA CYS A 131 6.98 -4.51 5.42
C CYS A 131 6.46 -5.26 4.18
N LEU A 132 6.74 -6.54 4.11
CA LEU A 132 6.22 -7.44 3.10
C LEU A 132 4.98 -8.15 3.67
N TYR A 133 3.85 -8.04 2.98
CA TYR A 133 2.70 -8.88 3.29
C TYR A 133 2.94 -10.28 2.71
N TYR A 134 2.76 -11.32 3.53
CA TYR A 134 3.08 -12.70 3.16
C TYR A 134 2.48 -13.08 1.79
N GLY A 135 3.27 -13.73 0.97
CA GLY A 135 2.87 -14.21 -0.35
C GLY A 135 3.01 -13.19 -1.48
N ASP A 136 3.23 -11.89 -1.20
CA ASP A 136 3.52 -10.93 -2.26
C ASP A 136 4.84 -11.25 -2.96
N GLU A 137 5.82 -11.83 -2.22
CA GLU A 137 7.12 -12.25 -2.75
C GLU A 137 7.03 -13.38 -3.78
N ILE A 138 5.97 -14.17 -3.74
CA ILE A 138 5.69 -15.24 -4.72
C ILE A 138 4.55 -14.88 -5.67
N GLY A 139 4.06 -13.64 -5.63
CA GLY A 139 3.03 -13.17 -6.55
C GLY A 139 1.62 -13.67 -6.23
N MET A 140 1.29 -13.90 -4.95
CA MET A 140 -0.08 -14.21 -4.57
C MET A 140 -1.03 -13.09 -4.96
N GLN A 141 -2.19 -13.50 -5.47
CA GLN A 141 -3.26 -12.61 -5.92
C GLN A 141 -4.46 -12.68 -4.99
N GLY A 142 -5.29 -11.68 -4.99
CA GLY A 142 -6.57 -11.64 -4.28
C GLY A 142 -7.11 -10.24 -4.16
N TYR A 143 -8.39 -10.12 -4.39
CA TYR A 143 -9.16 -8.92 -4.09
C TYR A 143 -9.33 -8.77 -2.58
N ARG A 144 -10.27 -7.92 -2.12
CA ARG A 144 -10.51 -7.66 -0.71
C ARG A 144 -10.90 -8.92 0.07
N ASP A 145 -10.84 -8.82 1.37
CA ASP A 145 -11.24 -9.87 2.30
C ASP A 145 -12.52 -10.64 1.84
N PRO A 146 -12.47 -11.97 1.77
CA PRO A 146 -11.44 -12.89 2.26
C PRO A 146 -10.34 -13.26 1.24
N PHE A 147 -10.39 -12.78 0.01
CA PHE A 147 -9.55 -13.27 -1.11
C PHE A 147 -8.07 -12.86 -0.98
N ASN A 148 -7.77 -11.74 -0.33
CA ASN A 148 -6.39 -11.32 -0.01
C ASN A 148 -5.74 -12.14 1.12
N ARG A 149 -6.50 -13.00 1.82
CA ARG A 149 -6.06 -13.78 2.99
C ARG A 149 -5.93 -15.28 2.68
N GLY A 150 -5.68 -15.63 1.42
CA GLY A 150 -5.44 -17.02 1.01
C GLY A 150 -4.27 -17.65 1.76
N PHE A 151 -4.27 -18.99 1.90
CA PHE A 151 -3.13 -19.71 2.44
C PHE A 151 -1.91 -19.53 1.56
N TYR A 152 -0.73 -19.53 2.18
CA TYR A 152 0.53 -19.44 1.44
C TYR A 152 0.72 -20.67 0.55
N CYS A 153 1.09 -20.44 -0.71
CA CYS A 153 1.39 -21.52 -1.65
C CYS A 153 2.85 -21.96 -1.47
N TRP A 154 3.05 -23.19 -1.07
CA TRP A 154 4.38 -23.75 -0.79
C TRP A 154 4.96 -24.54 -1.96
N ASP A 155 4.18 -24.76 -3.03
CA ASP A 155 4.53 -25.58 -4.20
C ASP A 155 4.98 -24.74 -5.38
#